data_9e2d35c4f5317384aec4aa6613663658
#
_entry.id   9e2d35c4f5317384aec4aa6613663658
#
_cell.length_a   1.000
_cell.length_b   1.000
_cell.length_c   1.000
_cell.angle_alpha   90.00
_cell.angle_beta   90.00
_cell.angle_gamma   90.00
#
_symmetry.space_group_name_H-M   'P 1'
#
loop_
_entity.id
_entity.type
_entity.pdbx_description
1 polymer ?
#
loop_
_entity_poly.entity_id
_entity_poly.type
_entity_poly.pdbx_seq_one_letter_code
_entity_poly.pdbx_strand_id
1 'polypeptide(L)'
;MAVSYTTTTGSPAGVQGSYELNLTKGHEGMLGNAASYTALAYENESGAVIPFGHAVINNGSGTADLSAKLPAGASATQVVGIALDSLTFVLDDNAKTADGRKGYPAEKACNILSEGIAYVYSAHAVSVGDDVRLFHTNSASVGSNSGYAGRFGKTAEAGKTFLVSGARWLSSCAAGGIALLEIDAAALSVTADT
;
A
#
# COMPACT_ATOMS: atom_id res chain seq x y z
N MET A 1 35.20 -26.52 6.69
CA MET A 1 34.38 -27.04 7.82
C MET A 1 33.01 -26.38 7.69
N ALA A 2 32.00 -27.14 7.31
CA ALA A 2 30.64 -26.61 7.22
C ALA A 2 29.99 -26.73 8.62
N VAL A 3 29.55 -25.62 9.19
CA VAL A 3 28.81 -25.63 10.46
C VAL A 3 27.33 -25.87 10.12
N SER A 4 26.84 -27.05 10.49
CA SER A 4 25.43 -27.41 10.39
C SER A 4 24.71 -26.94 11.66
N TYR A 5 23.75 -26.04 11.55
CA TYR A 5 22.88 -25.70 12.64
C TYR A 5 21.61 -26.54 12.58
N THR A 6 21.44 -27.40 13.57
CA THR A 6 20.21 -28.19 13.74
C THR A 6 19.15 -27.27 14.35
N THR A 7 18.09 -27.02 13.62
CA THR A 7 16.91 -26.29 14.14
C THR A 7 16.17 -27.17 15.15
N THR A 8 16.25 -26.81 16.40
CA THR A 8 15.43 -27.43 17.46
C THR A 8 13.99 -26.90 17.32
N THR A 9 13.03 -27.78 17.15
CA THR A 9 11.58 -27.50 17.21
C THR A 9 11.27 -26.89 18.59
N GLY A 10 11.08 -25.59 18.65
CA GLY A 10 10.76 -24.88 19.89
C GLY A 10 11.32 -23.46 19.98
N SER A 11 11.44 -22.74 18.84
CA SER A 11 11.77 -21.31 18.91
C SER A 11 10.71 -20.55 19.71
N PRO A 12 11.10 -19.78 20.73
CA PRO A 12 10.17 -18.92 21.42
C PRO A 12 9.51 -17.97 20.42
N ALA A 13 8.20 -17.76 20.56
CA ALA A 13 7.44 -16.87 19.73
C ALA A 13 8.11 -15.48 19.71
N GLY A 14 8.51 -15.02 18.53
CA GLY A 14 9.13 -13.71 18.34
C GLY A 14 10.58 -13.70 17.89
N VAL A 15 11.23 -14.87 17.70
CA VAL A 15 12.57 -14.92 17.11
C VAL A 15 12.44 -15.22 15.61
N GLN A 16 12.90 -14.30 14.78
CA GLN A 16 12.99 -14.53 13.34
C GLN A 16 14.00 -15.64 13.05
N GLY A 17 13.51 -16.74 12.46
CA GLY A 17 14.31 -17.95 12.24
C GLY A 17 15.28 -17.86 11.06
N SER A 18 15.15 -16.87 10.20
CA SER A 18 16.06 -16.60 9.08
C SER A 18 16.08 -15.10 8.75
N TYR A 19 17.26 -14.63 8.37
CA TYR A 19 17.45 -13.26 7.86
C TYR A 19 17.92 -13.38 6.40
N GLU A 20 17.21 -12.72 5.50
CA GLU A 20 17.75 -12.50 4.16
C GLU A 20 18.79 -11.38 4.23
N LEU A 21 20.04 -11.71 3.91
CA LEU A 21 21.15 -10.76 3.87
C LEU A 21 20.99 -9.68 2.79
N ASN A 22 20.16 -9.95 1.78
CA ASN A 22 19.84 -9.02 0.71
C ASN A 22 18.33 -9.02 0.49
N LEU A 23 17.66 -7.91 0.79
CA LEU A 23 16.29 -7.68 0.35
C LEU A 23 16.30 -7.61 -1.18
N THR A 24 15.83 -8.65 -1.83
CA THR A 24 15.73 -8.71 -3.29
C THR A 24 14.62 -7.79 -3.83
N LYS A 25 13.69 -7.39 -2.95
CA LYS A 25 12.60 -6.43 -3.24
C LYS A 25 12.32 -5.59 -1.99
N GLY A 26 11.78 -4.39 -2.20
CA GLY A 26 11.25 -3.57 -1.11
C GLY A 26 10.02 -4.22 -0.45
N HIS A 27 9.55 -3.63 0.62
CA HIS A 27 8.29 -3.98 1.30
C HIS A 27 7.22 -2.90 1.05
N GLU A 28 5.98 -3.23 1.34
CA GLU A 28 4.84 -2.31 1.15
C GLU A 28 5.07 -0.96 1.86
N GLY A 29 4.90 0.13 1.12
CA GLY A 29 5.09 1.49 1.63
C GLY A 29 6.54 1.98 1.64
N MET A 30 7.52 1.14 1.33
CA MET A 30 8.90 1.58 1.21
C MET A 30 9.06 2.53 0.04
N LEU A 31 9.81 3.63 0.25
CA LEU A 31 10.14 4.57 -0.80
C LEU A 31 11.07 3.91 -1.83
N GLY A 32 10.69 3.95 -3.11
CA GLY A 32 11.47 3.32 -4.19
C GLY A 32 12.62 4.17 -4.69
N ASN A 33 12.52 5.51 -4.53
CA ASN A 33 13.58 6.45 -4.88
C ASN A 33 13.56 7.63 -3.91
N ALA A 34 14.66 7.83 -3.21
CA ALA A 34 14.82 8.92 -2.24
C ALA A 34 15.36 10.23 -2.87
N ALA A 35 15.69 10.23 -4.16
CA ALA A 35 16.30 11.42 -4.80
C ALA A 35 15.27 12.51 -5.14
N SER A 36 14.03 12.12 -5.43
CA SER A 36 12.95 13.05 -5.75
C SER A 36 11.61 12.45 -5.32
N TYR A 37 10.97 13.06 -4.34
CA TYR A 37 9.64 12.71 -3.91
C TYR A 37 9.01 13.86 -3.12
N THR A 38 7.69 13.90 -3.08
CA THR A 38 6.91 14.79 -2.22
C THR A 38 6.04 13.95 -1.30
N ALA A 39 6.21 14.12 0.00
CA ALA A 39 5.39 13.48 1.01
C ALA A 39 4.91 14.52 2.03
N LEU A 40 3.66 14.39 2.45
CA LEU A 40 3.02 15.24 3.43
C LEU A 40 2.47 14.41 4.58
N ALA A 41 2.44 15.01 5.77
CA ALA A 41 1.80 14.40 6.93
C ALA A 41 0.29 14.69 6.89
N TYR A 42 -0.50 13.62 6.97
CA TYR A 42 -1.96 13.65 7.07
C TYR A 42 -2.38 13.04 8.40
N GLU A 43 -3.58 13.35 8.86
CA GLU A 43 -4.21 12.65 9.97
C GLU A 43 -5.04 11.48 9.44
N ASN A 44 -4.90 10.30 10.06
CA ASN A 44 -5.72 9.13 9.73
C ASN A 44 -7.11 9.26 10.37
N GLU A 45 -8.08 9.75 9.63
CA GLU A 45 -9.49 9.84 10.05
C GLU A 45 -10.34 8.64 9.60
N SER A 46 -9.72 7.53 9.19
CA SER A 46 -10.47 6.37 8.68
C SER A 46 -11.19 5.58 9.78
N GLY A 47 -10.91 5.84 11.06
CA GLY A 47 -11.38 5.02 12.18
C GLY A 47 -10.76 3.61 12.23
N ALA A 48 -9.81 3.31 11.34
CA ALA A 48 -9.14 2.03 11.22
C ALA A 48 -7.65 2.23 10.89
N VAL A 49 -6.87 1.15 10.89
CA VAL A 49 -5.48 1.20 10.45
C VAL A 49 -5.42 1.41 8.94
N ILE A 50 -4.66 2.41 8.50
CA ILE A 50 -4.26 2.58 7.09
C ILE A 50 -2.98 1.78 6.87
N PRO A 51 -3.02 0.65 6.13
CA PRO A 51 -1.82 -0.15 5.91
C PRO A 51 -0.80 0.58 5.03
N PHE A 52 0.48 0.30 5.24
CA PHE A 52 1.54 0.80 4.38
C PHE A 52 1.35 0.34 2.93
N GLY A 53 1.78 1.15 1.98
CA GLY A 53 1.66 0.85 0.56
C GLY A 53 0.24 0.97 -0.01
N HIS A 54 -0.76 1.36 0.79
CA HIS A 54 -2.13 1.57 0.33
C HIS A 54 -2.33 3.00 -0.15
N ALA A 55 -3.12 3.15 -1.21
CA ALA A 55 -3.62 4.46 -1.60
C ALA A 55 -4.58 5.01 -0.56
N VAL A 56 -4.53 6.30 -0.36
CA VAL A 56 -5.44 7.04 0.51
C VAL A 56 -6.15 8.16 -0.25
N ILE A 57 -7.33 8.50 0.21
CA ILE A 57 -8.13 9.60 -0.30
C ILE A 57 -8.26 10.69 0.75
N ASN A 58 -8.55 11.92 0.31
CA ASN A 58 -8.95 12.99 1.21
C ASN A 58 -10.31 12.65 1.83
N ASN A 59 -10.45 12.87 3.12
CA ASN A 59 -11.71 12.61 3.81
C ASN A 59 -12.87 13.53 3.36
N GLY A 60 -12.55 14.72 2.86
CA GLY A 60 -13.53 15.63 2.24
C GLY A 60 -14.54 16.30 3.19
N SER A 61 -14.58 15.90 4.45
CA SER A 61 -15.52 16.43 5.46
C SER A 61 -14.81 16.99 6.69
N GLY A 62 -13.49 16.98 6.70
CA GLY A 62 -12.70 17.32 7.86
C GLY A 62 -12.55 18.81 8.08
N THR A 63 -12.50 19.21 9.32
CA THR A 63 -12.00 20.51 9.78
C THR A 63 -10.47 20.62 9.59
N ALA A 64 -9.80 19.51 9.28
CA ALA A 64 -8.39 19.46 8.97
C ALA A 64 -8.19 19.36 7.45
N ASP A 65 -7.46 20.31 6.87
CA ASP A 65 -7.14 20.33 5.44
C ASP A 65 -6.32 19.12 4.96
N LEU A 66 -5.71 18.37 5.87
CA LEU A 66 -4.85 17.22 5.61
C LEU A 66 -5.36 15.98 6.36
N SER A 67 -6.55 15.52 6.01
CA SER A 67 -7.11 14.27 6.51
C SER A 67 -7.06 13.17 5.45
N ALA A 68 -6.75 11.94 5.86
CA ALA A 68 -6.66 10.78 5.00
C ALA A 68 -7.51 9.62 5.50
N LYS A 69 -8.08 8.88 4.57
CA LYS A 69 -8.79 7.61 4.84
C LYS A 69 -8.59 6.62 3.70
N LEU A 70 -8.89 5.36 3.95
CA LEU A 70 -8.95 4.38 2.88
C LEU A 70 -10.11 4.68 1.93
N PRO A 71 -9.97 4.41 0.62
CA PRO A 71 -11.07 4.51 -0.33
C PRO A 71 -12.26 3.67 0.13
N ALA A 72 -13.47 4.21 0.04
CA ALA A 72 -14.71 3.51 0.39
C ALA A 72 -15.81 3.84 -0.62
N GLY A 73 -16.01 2.92 -1.58
CA GLY A 73 -17.03 3.05 -2.62
C GLY A 73 -16.67 4.02 -3.76
N ALA A 74 -17.52 4.04 -4.78
CA ALA A 74 -17.27 4.73 -6.06
C ALA A 74 -17.22 6.27 -5.96
N SER A 75 -17.62 6.87 -4.87
CA SER A 75 -17.53 8.32 -4.63
C SER A 75 -16.18 8.79 -4.11
N ALA A 76 -15.26 7.86 -3.85
CA ALA A 76 -13.92 8.12 -3.31
C ALA A 76 -12.95 8.60 -4.41
N THR A 77 -13.19 9.77 -5.00
CA THR A 77 -12.49 10.23 -6.22
C THR A 77 -11.25 11.09 -5.97
N GLN A 78 -11.00 11.51 -4.74
CA GLN A 78 -9.85 12.38 -4.41
C GLN A 78 -8.70 11.56 -3.81
N VAL A 79 -7.99 10.81 -4.64
CA VAL A 79 -6.76 10.12 -4.23
C VAL A 79 -5.68 11.17 -3.95
N VAL A 80 -5.09 11.13 -2.76
CA VAL A 80 -4.02 12.06 -2.35
C VAL A 80 -2.64 11.44 -2.37
N GLY A 81 -2.54 10.11 -2.39
CA GLY A 81 -1.24 9.45 -2.49
C GLY A 81 -1.21 8.05 -1.90
N ILE A 82 -0.01 7.61 -1.55
CA ILE A 82 0.30 6.28 -1.03
C ILE A 82 0.86 6.41 0.40
N ALA A 83 0.35 5.62 1.33
CA ALA A 83 0.85 5.56 2.70
C ALA A 83 2.28 4.96 2.71
N LEU A 84 3.27 5.77 3.07
CA LEU A 84 4.66 5.30 3.21
C LEU A 84 4.81 4.50 4.51
N ASP A 85 5.81 3.65 4.57
CA ASP A 85 6.15 2.95 5.80
C ASP A 85 6.72 3.91 6.87
N SER A 86 6.56 3.51 8.13
CA SER A 86 7.11 4.25 9.27
C SER A 86 7.68 3.28 10.27
N LEU A 87 8.96 3.43 10.58
CA LEU A 87 9.65 2.58 11.53
C LEU A 87 8.95 2.57 12.90
N THR A 88 8.40 3.70 13.33
CA THR A 88 7.66 3.81 14.59
C THR A 88 6.48 2.83 14.65
N PHE A 89 5.68 2.75 13.58
CA PHE A 89 4.48 1.90 13.54
C PHE A 89 4.77 0.47 13.05
N VAL A 90 5.88 0.25 12.36
CA VAL A 90 6.34 -1.12 12.05
C VAL A 90 6.61 -1.92 13.34
N LEU A 91 7.12 -1.27 14.37
CA LEU A 91 7.45 -1.89 15.65
C LEU A 91 6.26 -1.95 16.62
N ASP A 92 5.20 -1.18 16.37
CA ASP A 92 4.00 -1.17 17.23
C ASP A 92 3.06 -2.34 16.87
N ASP A 93 2.82 -3.22 17.83
CA ASP A 93 1.90 -4.36 17.62
C ASP A 93 0.43 -3.95 17.53
N ASN A 94 0.07 -2.76 18.00
CA ASN A 94 -1.28 -2.21 17.86
C ASN A 94 -1.51 -1.54 16.49
N ALA A 95 -0.43 -1.22 15.77
CA ALA A 95 -0.46 -0.61 14.45
C ALA A 95 -0.63 -1.64 13.34
N LYS A 96 -1.59 -2.56 13.48
CA LYS A 96 -1.87 -3.60 12.49
C LYS A 96 -3.36 -3.82 12.27
N THR A 97 -3.72 -4.21 11.07
CA THR A 97 -5.06 -4.67 10.71
C THR A 97 -5.35 -6.06 11.29
N ALA A 98 -6.59 -6.48 11.25
CA ALA A 98 -7.00 -7.81 11.73
C ALA A 98 -6.30 -8.97 10.99
N ASP A 99 -5.90 -8.76 9.74
CA ASP A 99 -5.12 -9.71 8.92
C ASP A 99 -3.59 -9.53 9.05
N GLY A 100 -3.14 -8.71 10.03
CA GLY A 100 -1.74 -8.61 10.44
C GLY A 100 -0.88 -7.60 9.66
N ARG A 101 -1.46 -6.83 8.71
CA ARG A 101 -0.71 -5.82 7.96
C ARG A 101 -0.42 -4.60 8.83
N LYS A 102 0.83 -4.16 8.82
CA LYS A 102 1.27 -2.97 9.54
C LYS A 102 0.82 -1.69 8.84
N GLY A 103 0.60 -0.63 9.63
CA GLY A 103 0.15 0.65 9.09
C GLY A 103 0.01 1.72 10.16
N TYR A 104 -0.67 2.80 9.81
CA TYR A 104 -0.93 3.92 10.70
C TYR A 104 -2.24 3.71 11.47
N PRO A 105 -2.22 3.69 12.80
CA PRO A 105 -3.45 3.63 13.60
C PRO A 105 -4.35 4.84 13.35
N ALA A 106 -5.65 4.68 13.67
CA ALA A 106 -6.59 5.80 13.65
C ALA A 106 -6.09 6.98 14.51
N GLU A 107 -6.42 8.19 14.10
CA GLU A 107 -6.08 9.44 14.81
C GLU A 107 -4.56 9.69 14.95
N LYS A 108 -3.75 9.07 14.11
CA LYS A 108 -2.31 9.28 14.07
C LYS A 108 -1.88 9.94 12.76
N ALA A 109 -0.80 10.71 12.86
CA ALA A 109 -0.18 11.27 11.67
C ALA A 109 0.40 10.17 10.79
N CYS A 110 0.11 10.23 9.50
CA CYS A 110 0.60 9.31 8.49
C CYS A 110 1.34 10.07 7.37
N ASN A 111 2.47 9.53 6.95
CA ASN A 111 3.24 10.08 5.84
C ASN A 111 2.67 9.57 4.52
N ILE A 112 2.15 10.47 3.70
CA ILE A 112 1.54 10.15 2.41
C ILE A 112 2.42 10.68 1.29
N LEU A 113 2.88 9.77 0.42
CA LEU A 113 3.59 10.10 -0.81
C LEU A 113 2.57 10.63 -1.81
N SER A 114 2.67 11.89 -2.20
CA SER A 114 1.85 12.49 -3.24
C SER A 114 2.50 12.45 -4.62
N GLU A 115 3.84 12.44 -4.67
CA GLU A 115 4.63 12.37 -5.89
C GLU A 115 5.89 11.56 -5.65
N GLY A 116 6.23 10.64 -6.55
CA GLY A 116 7.42 9.81 -6.47
C GLY A 116 7.14 8.33 -6.67
N ILE A 117 8.04 7.49 -6.17
CA ILE A 117 8.04 6.05 -6.39
C ILE A 117 7.96 5.32 -5.05
N ALA A 118 7.02 4.38 -4.94
CA ALA A 118 6.90 3.53 -3.76
C ALA A 118 6.73 2.04 -4.15
N TYR A 119 7.09 1.16 -3.23
CA TYR A 119 6.75 -0.26 -3.34
C TYR A 119 5.32 -0.48 -2.86
N VAL A 120 4.51 -1.08 -3.71
CA VAL A 120 3.11 -1.37 -3.42
C VAL A 120 2.78 -2.83 -3.72
N TYR A 121 1.81 -3.35 -2.98
CA TYR A 121 1.26 -4.67 -3.25
C TYR A 121 0.33 -4.61 -4.47
N SER A 122 0.49 -5.58 -5.37
CA SER A 122 -0.44 -5.75 -6.49
C SER A 122 -1.30 -6.99 -6.33
N ALA A 123 -2.62 -6.82 -6.39
CA ALA A 123 -3.58 -7.91 -6.35
C ALA A 123 -3.49 -8.81 -7.59
N HIS A 124 -3.02 -8.26 -8.72
CA HIS A 124 -2.86 -8.97 -9.99
C HIS A 124 -1.39 -9.10 -10.38
N ALA A 125 -1.07 -10.03 -11.28
CA ALA A 125 0.22 -10.02 -11.96
C ALA A 125 0.29 -8.78 -12.85
N VAL A 126 1.32 -7.95 -12.67
CA VAL A 126 1.50 -6.70 -13.41
C VAL A 126 2.84 -6.66 -14.13
N SER A 127 2.87 -5.89 -15.19
CA SER A 127 4.06 -5.60 -15.99
C SER A 127 4.17 -4.09 -16.23
N VAL A 128 5.36 -3.64 -16.57
CA VAL A 128 5.58 -2.25 -16.99
C VAL A 128 4.70 -1.96 -18.20
N GLY A 129 3.93 -0.87 -18.12
CA GLY A 129 2.99 -0.44 -19.18
C GLY A 129 1.56 -0.95 -19.00
N ASP A 130 1.29 -1.82 -18.02
CA ASP A 130 -0.08 -2.16 -17.65
C ASP A 130 -0.80 -0.95 -17.02
N ASP A 131 -2.12 -0.88 -17.20
CA ASP A 131 -2.97 0.09 -16.50
C ASP A 131 -2.82 -0.04 -14.98
N VAL A 132 -2.89 1.07 -14.28
CA VAL A 132 -2.95 1.10 -12.82
C VAL A 132 -4.41 1.21 -12.39
N ARG A 133 -4.85 0.24 -11.61
CA ARG A 133 -6.18 0.22 -11.00
C ARG A 133 -6.05 0.29 -9.48
N LEU A 134 -6.97 1.02 -8.85
CA LEU A 134 -7.08 1.15 -7.41
C LEU A 134 -8.38 0.53 -6.94
N PHE A 135 -8.32 -0.38 -6.00
CA PHE A 135 -9.52 -0.91 -5.35
C PHE A 135 -10.10 0.11 -4.37
N HIS A 136 -11.34 0.52 -4.58
CA HIS A 136 -12.10 1.35 -3.64
C HIS A 136 -13.08 0.53 -2.80
N THR A 137 -13.26 -0.74 -3.14
CA THR A 137 -14.11 -1.68 -2.41
C THR A 137 -13.41 -3.03 -2.39
N ASN A 138 -13.52 -3.74 -1.27
CA ASN A 138 -12.90 -5.06 -1.16
C ASN A 138 -13.45 -6.02 -2.22
N SER A 139 -12.55 -6.75 -2.86
CA SER A 139 -12.89 -7.75 -3.85
C SER A 139 -12.36 -9.13 -3.47
N ALA A 140 -13.24 -10.12 -3.55
CA ALA A 140 -12.88 -11.54 -3.38
C ALA A 140 -12.48 -12.21 -4.73
N SER A 141 -12.64 -11.52 -5.85
CA SER A 141 -12.40 -12.10 -7.19
C SER A 141 -10.93 -12.36 -7.47
N VAL A 142 -10.02 -11.76 -6.72
CA VAL A 142 -8.57 -11.97 -6.79
C VAL A 142 -8.06 -13.13 -5.92
N GLY A 143 -8.94 -13.97 -5.44
CA GLY A 143 -8.59 -15.14 -4.61
C GLY A 143 -7.91 -14.75 -3.30
N SER A 144 -6.87 -15.51 -2.92
CA SER A 144 -6.07 -15.24 -1.71
C SER A 144 -5.27 -13.93 -1.76
N ASN A 145 -5.14 -13.33 -2.95
CA ASN A 145 -4.37 -12.10 -3.16
C ASN A 145 -5.20 -10.82 -2.92
N SER A 146 -6.35 -10.96 -2.35
CA SER A 146 -7.32 -9.96 -1.89
C SER A 146 -7.15 -8.53 -2.39
N GLY A 147 -8.07 -8.10 -3.26
CA GLY A 147 -8.24 -6.69 -3.61
C GLY A 147 -8.86 -5.92 -2.45
N TYR A 148 -8.08 -5.58 -1.45
CA TYR A 148 -8.55 -4.71 -0.37
C TYR A 148 -8.58 -3.25 -0.82
N ALA A 149 -9.51 -2.48 -0.28
CA ALA A 149 -9.57 -1.04 -0.50
C ALA A 149 -8.20 -0.37 -0.22
N GLY A 150 -7.77 0.46 -1.15
CA GLY A 150 -6.44 1.08 -1.13
C GLY A 150 -5.33 0.27 -1.83
N ARG A 151 -5.56 -0.99 -2.19
CA ARG A 151 -4.59 -1.80 -2.97
C ARG A 151 -4.67 -1.51 -4.45
N PHE A 152 -3.57 -1.85 -5.12
CA PHE A 152 -3.43 -1.66 -6.57
C PHE A 152 -3.56 -2.98 -7.33
N GLY A 153 -3.82 -2.86 -8.63
CA GLY A 153 -3.90 -3.96 -9.57
C GLY A 153 -3.93 -3.45 -11.00
N LYS A 154 -4.31 -4.31 -11.97
CA LYS A 154 -4.46 -3.91 -13.38
C LYS A 154 -5.81 -4.22 -13.99
N THR A 155 -6.56 -5.16 -13.43
CA THR A 155 -7.82 -5.61 -14.00
C THR A 155 -8.96 -4.74 -13.50
N ALA A 156 -9.79 -4.27 -14.45
CA ALA A 156 -11.00 -3.53 -14.13
C ALA A 156 -12.03 -4.47 -13.49
N GLU A 157 -12.62 -4.03 -12.38
CA GLU A 157 -13.74 -4.69 -11.73
C GLU A 157 -14.86 -3.67 -11.54
N ALA A 158 -15.96 -3.83 -12.27
CA ALA A 158 -17.09 -2.91 -12.21
C ALA A 158 -17.58 -2.70 -10.77
N GLY A 159 -17.70 -1.44 -10.37
CA GLY A 159 -18.13 -1.04 -9.03
C GLY A 159 -17.16 -1.35 -7.89
N LYS A 160 -15.90 -1.72 -8.19
CA LYS A 160 -14.88 -2.02 -7.18
C LYS A 160 -13.55 -1.34 -7.41
N THR A 161 -13.22 -0.99 -8.67
CA THR A 161 -11.96 -0.39 -9.02
C THR A 161 -12.12 0.95 -9.73
N PHE A 162 -11.05 1.75 -9.66
CA PHE A 162 -10.84 2.95 -10.46
C PHE A 162 -9.64 2.74 -11.39
N LEU A 163 -9.73 3.24 -12.61
CA LEU A 163 -8.54 3.54 -13.40
C LEU A 163 -7.84 4.75 -12.80
N VAL A 164 -6.55 4.63 -12.54
CA VAL A 164 -5.72 5.71 -11.99
C VAL A 164 -4.86 6.30 -13.10
N SER A 165 -5.14 7.53 -13.49
CA SER A 165 -4.28 8.32 -14.37
C SER A 165 -3.21 9.02 -13.55
N GLY A 166 -2.03 9.29 -14.12
CA GLY A 166 -0.90 9.86 -13.37
C GLY A 166 -0.16 8.83 -12.51
N ALA A 167 -0.42 7.53 -12.72
CA ALA A 167 0.32 6.45 -12.09
C ALA A 167 0.82 5.47 -13.14
N ARG A 168 1.98 4.83 -12.89
CA ARG A 168 2.54 3.81 -13.78
C ARG A 168 3.36 2.76 -13.03
N TRP A 169 3.30 1.53 -13.50
CA TRP A 169 4.14 0.45 -13.02
C TRP A 169 5.57 0.59 -13.56
N LEU A 170 6.56 0.61 -12.67
CA LEU A 170 7.98 0.63 -13.01
C LEU A 170 8.64 -0.74 -12.94
N SER A 171 7.99 -1.72 -12.34
CA SER A 171 8.48 -3.09 -12.29
C SER A 171 7.34 -4.08 -12.42
N SER A 172 7.68 -5.32 -12.75
CA SER A 172 6.73 -6.43 -12.84
C SER A 172 6.69 -7.22 -11.54
N CYS A 173 5.52 -7.81 -11.23
CA CYS A 173 5.39 -8.82 -10.18
C CYS A 173 4.31 -9.85 -10.52
N ALA A 174 4.36 -11.00 -9.84
CA ALA A 174 3.25 -11.95 -9.85
C ALA A 174 2.06 -11.39 -9.04
N ALA A 175 0.87 -11.96 -9.21
CA ALA A 175 -0.29 -11.66 -8.36
C ALA A 175 0.05 -11.92 -6.89
N GLY A 176 -0.31 -10.99 -6.03
CA GLY A 176 0.06 -11.03 -4.61
C GLY A 176 1.52 -10.64 -4.33
N GLY A 177 2.21 -10.10 -5.33
CA GLY A 177 3.58 -9.63 -5.19
C GLY A 177 3.68 -8.13 -4.97
N ILE A 178 4.92 -7.67 -4.81
CA ILE A 178 5.26 -6.26 -4.61
C ILE A 178 5.92 -5.74 -5.88
N ALA A 179 5.49 -4.57 -6.35
CA ALA A 179 6.03 -3.87 -7.49
C ALA A 179 6.31 -2.39 -7.17
N LEU A 180 7.17 -1.77 -7.96
CA LEU A 180 7.39 -0.33 -7.95
C LEU A 180 6.27 0.36 -8.72
N LEU A 181 5.65 1.33 -8.08
CA LEU A 181 4.65 2.23 -8.65
C LEU A 181 5.13 3.66 -8.52
N GLU A 182 5.08 4.39 -9.62
CA GLU A 182 5.28 5.84 -9.65
C GLU A 182 3.92 6.53 -9.67
N ILE A 183 3.81 7.63 -8.93
CA ILE A 183 2.66 8.54 -8.96
C ILE A 183 3.13 9.97 -9.20
N ASP A 184 2.33 10.71 -9.96
CA ASP A 184 2.52 12.13 -10.26
C ASP A 184 1.30 12.90 -9.77
N ALA A 185 1.47 13.70 -8.72
CA ALA A 185 0.39 14.46 -8.09
C ALA A 185 -0.32 15.41 -9.06
N ALA A 186 0.42 15.99 -10.02
CA ALA A 186 -0.16 16.93 -10.98
C ALA A 186 -1.08 16.25 -12.00
N ALA A 187 -0.88 14.97 -12.26
CA ALA A 187 -1.66 14.18 -13.21
C ALA A 187 -2.58 13.15 -12.54
N LEU A 188 -2.55 13.04 -11.19
CA LEU A 188 -3.27 12.02 -10.46
C LEU A 188 -4.79 12.26 -10.52
N SER A 189 -5.50 11.37 -11.18
CA SER A 189 -6.96 11.37 -11.24
C SER A 189 -7.49 9.94 -11.31
N VAL A 190 -8.75 9.75 -10.95
CA VAL A 190 -9.38 8.43 -10.97
C VAL A 190 -10.70 8.45 -11.74
N THR A 191 -10.93 7.37 -12.49
CA THR A 191 -12.18 7.14 -13.23
C THR A 191 -12.76 5.79 -12.83
N ALA A 192 -14.04 5.76 -12.47
CA ALA A 192 -14.69 4.53 -12.05
C ALA A 192 -14.77 3.52 -13.21
N ASP A 193 -14.47 2.26 -12.93
CA ASP A 193 -14.71 1.16 -13.85
C ASP A 193 -16.19 0.77 -13.80
N THR A 194 -16.83 0.79 -14.96
CA THR A 194 -18.27 0.52 -15.15
C THR A 194 -18.53 -0.88 -15.68
#